data_7fc9909bb8d532ad889094ef6ea55d75
#
_entry.id   7fc9909bb8d532ad889094ef6ea55d75
#
_cell.length_a   1.000
_cell.length_b   1.000
_cell.length_c   1.000
_cell.angle_alpha   90.00
_cell.angle_beta   90.00
_cell.angle_gamma   90.00
#
_symmetry.space_group_name_H-M   'P 1'
#
loop_
_entity.id
_entity.type
_entity.pdbx_description
1 polymer ?
#
loop_
_entity_poly.entity_id
_entity_poly.type
_entity_poly.pdbx_seq_one_letter_code
_entity_poly.pdbx_strand_id
1 'polypeptide(L)'
;MYKRIVLKLSGEALAGKKKGVTFDDSIIWGLIAQIKAVMAKGTQVSLVIGGGNFWRGRSADSKMDRTKADQIGMLATVMNAIYVADAFRQNGIKAFVQTPIVIGTMTEQFSKESALAHLEKGEVVIFAAGMGHPFFSTDTITALRGAELDVDGLFFAKSIDGVYDDDPATNPNAKKIDCIRAEDIVKNNLKVIDMAAANLCFERKIPVIIFGLNEENSIMRAVGGEKIGTIVTV
;
A
#
# COMPACT_ATOMS: atom_id res chain seq x y z
N MET A 1 0.89 4.75 19.71
CA MET A 1 0.88 3.44 19.03
C MET A 1 -0.38 3.38 18.18
N TYR A 2 -0.26 3.06 16.90
CA TYR A 2 -1.39 3.00 15.98
C TYR A 2 -2.27 1.78 16.27
N LYS A 3 -3.57 1.98 16.35
CA LYS A 3 -4.55 0.94 16.68
C LYS A 3 -5.03 0.19 15.43
N ARG A 4 -5.24 0.95 14.33
CA ARG A 4 -5.63 0.42 13.01
C ARG A 4 -4.90 1.16 11.91
N ILE A 5 -4.35 0.43 10.94
CA ILE A 5 -3.58 0.99 9.83
C ILE A 5 -3.97 0.36 8.49
N VAL A 6 -3.71 1.11 7.40
CA VAL A 6 -3.56 0.54 6.07
C VAL A 6 -2.10 0.63 5.66
N LEU A 7 -1.49 -0.50 5.33
CA LEU A 7 -0.15 -0.59 4.79
C LEU A 7 -0.22 -0.81 3.26
N LYS A 8 0.35 0.11 2.51
CA LYS A 8 0.45 0.00 1.06
C LYS A 8 1.83 -0.52 0.66
N LEU A 9 1.82 -1.58 -0.12
CA LEU A 9 3.01 -2.18 -0.74
C LEU A 9 2.97 -2.02 -2.26
N SER A 10 4.11 -1.77 -2.90
CA SER A 10 4.20 -1.88 -4.36
C SER A 10 4.23 -3.35 -4.77
N GLY A 11 3.61 -3.71 -5.90
CA GLY A 11 3.71 -5.09 -6.41
C GLY A 11 5.16 -5.49 -6.71
N GLU A 12 5.99 -4.54 -7.14
CA GLU A 12 7.42 -4.76 -7.38
C GLU A 12 8.19 -5.18 -6.12
N ALA A 13 7.73 -4.76 -4.95
CA ALA A 13 8.32 -5.18 -3.69
C ALA A 13 8.18 -6.68 -3.43
N LEU A 14 7.18 -7.34 -4.03
CA LEU A 14 6.97 -8.79 -3.89
C LEU A 14 7.90 -9.61 -4.79
N ALA A 15 8.40 -9.01 -5.87
CA ALA A 15 9.25 -9.68 -6.86
C ALA A 15 10.74 -9.60 -6.53
N GLY A 16 11.14 -8.68 -5.66
CA GLY A 16 12.55 -8.44 -5.38
C GLY A 16 13.30 -7.89 -6.58
N LYS A 17 14.64 -8.07 -6.57
CA LYS A 17 15.53 -7.60 -7.65
C LYS A 17 15.82 -8.64 -8.73
N LYS A 18 15.35 -9.87 -8.57
CA LYS A 18 15.63 -10.97 -9.51
C LYS A 18 14.79 -10.83 -10.78
N LYS A 19 15.43 -10.76 -11.94
CA LYS A 19 14.71 -10.73 -13.24
C LYS A 19 13.91 -12.01 -13.44
N GLY A 20 12.65 -11.89 -13.92
CA GLY A 20 11.77 -13.01 -14.24
C GLY A 20 11.08 -13.66 -13.04
N VAL A 21 11.30 -13.16 -11.84
CA VAL A 21 10.60 -13.61 -10.63
C VAL A 21 9.43 -12.67 -10.36
N THR A 22 8.24 -13.22 -10.26
CA THR A 22 7.03 -12.46 -9.96
C THR A 22 6.81 -12.34 -8.46
N PHE A 23 7.17 -13.40 -7.71
CA PHE A 23 7.11 -13.47 -6.26
C PHE A 23 8.44 -14.02 -5.73
N ASP A 24 9.01 -13.35 -4.73
CA ASP A 24 10.15 -13.85 -3.96
C ASP A 24 9.65 -14.19 -2.55
N ASP A 25 9.54 -15.48 -2.27
CA ASP A 25 8.99 -15.99 -1.00
C ASP A 25 9.78 -15.49 0.21
N SER A 26 11.09 -15.34 0.09
CA SER A 26 11.93 -14.85 1.19
C SER A 26 11.58 -13.42 1.59
N ILE A 27 11.26 -12.57 0.61
CA ILE A 27 10.80 -11.20 0.83
C ILE A 27 9.40 -11.21 1.46
N ILE A 28 8.49 -11.99 0.88
CA ILE A 28 7.10 -12.06 1.34
C ILE A 28 7.03 -12.56 2.79
N TRP A 29 7.78 -13.60 3.12
CA TRP A 29 7.85 -14.11 4.49
C TRP A 29 8.47 -13.11 5.47
N GLY A 30 9.50 -12.37 5.03
CA GLY A 30 10.07 -11.28 5.82
C GLY A 30 9.07 -10.16 6.10
N LEU A 31 8.24 -9.79 5.10
CA LEU A 31 7.15 -8.83 5.27
C LEU A 31 6.08 -9.34 6.24
N ILE A 32 5.67 -10.60 6.10
CA ILE A 32 4.67 -11.23 6.96
C ILE A 32 5.18 -11.31 8.40
N ALA A 33 6.45 -11.66 8.63
CA ALA A 33 7.04 -11.69 9.96
C ALA A 33 6.98 -10.32 10.66
N GLN A 34 7.29 -9.23 9.95
CA GLN A 34 7.18 -7.87 10.47
C GLN A 34 5.72 -7.50 10.78
N ILE A 35 4.78 -7.81 9.87
CA ILE A 35 3.35 -7.54 10.08
C ILE A 35 2.82 -8.34 11.27
N LYS A 36 3.21 -9.61 11.41
CA LYS A 36 2.87 -10.45 12.56
C LYS A 36 3.34 -9.83 13.88
N ALA A 37 4.57 -9.30 13.92
CA ALA A 37 5.11 -8.62 15.08
C ALA A 37 4.36 -7.32 15.43
N VAL A 38 3.90 -6.58 14.41
CA VAL A 38 3.05 -5.39 14.58
C VAL A 38 1.68 -5.79 15.15
N MET A 39 1.05 -6.82 14.59
CA MET A 39 -0.25 -7.34 15.06
C MET A 39 -0.18 -7.87 16.49
N ALA A 40 0.92 -8.52 16.87
CA ALA A 40 1.14 -9.01 18.23
C ALA A 40 1.16 -7.89 19.29
N LYS A 41 1.39 -6.64 18.88
CA LYS A 41 1.29 -5.45 19.73
C LYS A 41 -0.11 -4.83 19.77
N GLY A 42 -1.10 -5.48 19.15
CA GLY A 42 -2.51 -5.05 19.14
C GLY A 42 -2.88 -4.14 17.98
N THR A 43 -2.03 -3.91 16.99
CA THR A 43 -2.36 -3.13 15.79
C THR A 43 -3.15 -3.97 14.79
N GLN A 44 -4.31 -3.50 14.37
CA GLN A 44 -5.09 -4.07 13.27
C GLN A 44 -4.47 -3.62 11.93
N VAL A 45 -4.18 -4.58 11.05
CA VAL A 45 -3.46 -4.32 9.80
C VAL A 45 -4.31 -4.73 8.60
N SER A 46 -4.56 -3.78 7.71
CA SER A 46 -5.05 -4.05 6.37
C SER A 46 -3.99 -3.67 5.33
N LEU A 47 -4.06 -4.29 4.16
CA LEU A 47 -3.07 -4.11 3.10
C LEU A 47 -3.72 -3.61 1.81
N VAL A 48 -2.98 -2.80 1.06
CA VAL A 48 -3.21 -2.53 -0.35
C VAL A 48 -1.93 -2.89 -1.10
N ILE A 49 -2.04 -3.70 -2.15
CA ILE A 49 -0.88 -4.15 -2.93
C ILE A 49 -1.03 -3.72 -4.38
N GLY A 50 -0.01 -3.05 -4.92
CA GLY A 50 0.03 -2.67 -6.32
C GLY A 50 0.23 -3.87 -7.27
N GLY A 51 -0.07 -3.68 -8.57
CA GLY A 51 0.07 -4.72 -9.60
C GLY A 51 1.36 -4.65 -10.45
N GLY A 52 2.33 -3.79 -10.05
CA GLY A 52 3.46 -3.39 -10.90
C GLY A 52 4.46 -4.49 -11.26
N ASN A 53 4.47 -5.63 -10.56
CA ASN A 53 5.25 -6.82 -10.90
C ASN A 53 4.66 -7.60 -12.08
N PHE A 54 3.37 -7.48 -12.33
CA PHE A 54 2.69 -8.12 -13.47
C PHE A 54 2.44 -7.14 -14.62
N TRP A 55 1.98 -5.92 -14.28
CA TRP A 55 1.50 -4.97 -15.28
C TRP A 55 1.73 -3.52 -14.89
N ARG A 56 2.32 -2.75 -15.81
CA ARG A 56 2.49 -1.31 -15.70
C ARG A 56 1.66 -0.61 -16.77
N GLY A 57 0.42 -0.24 -16.47
CA GLY A 57 -0.49 0.38 -17.42
C GLY A 57 0.05 1.65 -18.10
N ARG A 58 0.90 2.44 -17.40
CA ARG A 58 1.54 3.65 -17.96
C ARG A 58 2.62 3.37 -18.99
N SER A 59 3.21 2.17 -18.98
CA SER A 59 4.24 1.71 -19.95
C SER A 59 3.69 0.71 -20.96
N ALA A 60 2.37 0.44 -20.94
CA ALA A 60 1.72 -0.32 -21.99
C ALA A 60 1.89 0.41 -23.34
N ASP A 61 2.02 -0.35 -24.42
CA ASP A 61 2.11 0.18 -25.78
C ASP A 61 1.07 1.27 -25.99
N SER A 62 1.49 2.41 -26.55
CA SER A 62 0.66 3.60 -26.77
C SER A 62 -0.64 3.36 -27.56
N LYS A 63 -0.80 2.16 -28.14
CA LYS A 63 -1.98 1.72 -28.89
C LYS A 63 -3.09 1.10 -28.01
N MET A 64 -2.78 0.73 -26.76
CA MET A 64 -3.79 0.14 -25.89
C MET A 64 -4.71 1.21 -25.29
N ASP A 65 -6.00 0.96 -25.30
CA ASP A 65 -6.98 1.78 -24.59
C ASP A 65 -6.64 1.86 -23.10
N ARG A 66 -6.61 3.07 -22.55
CA ARG A 66 -6.21 3.32 -21.18
C ARG A 66 -7.11 2.61 -20.16
N THR A 67 -8.41 2.55 -20.44
CA THR A 67 -9.37 1.83 -19.58
C THR A 67 -9.03 0.36 -19.49
N LYS A 68 -8.67 -0.26 -20.64
CA LYS A 68 -8.28 -1.67 -20.70
C LYS A 68 -6.96 -1.93 -19.98
N ALA A 69 -5.98 -1.04 -20.16
CA ALA A 69 -4.71 -1.13 -19.45
C ALA A 69 -4.88 -1.07 -17.93
N ASP A 70 -5.72 -0.15 -17.45
CA ASP A 70 -6.00 -0.02 -16.02
C ASP A 70 -6.80 -1.23 -15.47
N GLN A 71 -7.76 -1.79 -16.26
CA GLN A 71 -8.48 -3.02 -15.88
C GLN A 71 -7.52 -4.22 -15.73
N ILE A 72 -6.54 -4.37 -16.61
CA ILE A 72 -5.48 -5.40 -16.46
C ILE A 72 -4.69 -5.15 -15.18
N GLY A 73 -4.30 -3.91 -14.89
CA GLY A 73 -3.61 -3.54 -13.66
C GLY A 73 -4.44 -3.85 -12.39
N MET A 74 -5.75 -3.64 -12.44
CA MET A 74 -6.66 -4.00 -11.35
C MET A 74 -6.65 -5.51 -11.09
N LEU A 75 -6.73 -6.34 -12.13
CA LEU A 75 -6.62 -7.80 -12.01
C LEU A 75 -5.24 -8.24 -11.52
N ALA A 76 -4.17 -7.56 -11.92
CA ALA A 76 -2.83 -7.81 -11.42
C ALA A 76 -2.73 -7.64 -9.89
N THR A 77 -3.43 -6.64 -9.32
CA THR A 77 -3.50 -6.47 -7.86
C THR A 77 -4.24 -7.63 -7.19
N VAL A 78 -5.24 -8.22 -7.83
CA VAL A 78 -5.98 -9.37 -7.31
C VAL A 78 -5.08 -10.61 -7.24
N MET A 79 -4.30 -10.88 -8.28
CA MET A 79 -3.33 -11.97 -8.27
C MET A 79 -2.33 -11.83 -7.11
N ASN A 80 -1.79 -10.63 -6.90
CA ASN A 80 -0.91 -10.34 -5.77
C ASN A 80 -1.60 -10.58 -4.42
N ALA A 81 -2.83 -10.10 -4.27
CA ALA A 81 -3.58 -10.22 -3.03
C ALA A 81 -3.89 -11.68 -2.67
N ILE A 82 -4.28 -12.49 -3.66
CA ILE A 82 -4.54 -13.93 -3.45
C ILE A 82 -3.26 -14.63 -3.00
N TYR A 83 -2.12 -14.37 -3.67
CA TYR A 83 -0.85 -14.99 -3.32
C TYR A 83 -0.41 -14.61 -1.89
N VAL A 84 -0.44 -13.32 -1.56
CA VAL A 84 -0.04 -12.83 -0.24
C VAL A 84 -1.00 -13.31 0.86
N ALA A 85 -2.31 -13.39 0.58
CA ALA A 85 -3.28 -13.94 1.53
C ALA A 85 -3.00 -15.41 1.85
N ASP A 86 -2.62 -16.21 0.85
CA ASP A 86 -2.23 -17.60 1.06
C ASP A 86 -0.93 -17.70 1.88
N ALA A 87 0.07 -16.87 1.58
CA ALA A 87 1.30 -16.81 2.35
C ALA A 87 1.06 -16.42 3.83
N PHE A 88 0.11 -15.52 4.12
CA PHE A 88 -0.32 -15.23 5.50
C PHE A 88 -0.89 -16.46 6.18
N ARG A 89 -1.77 -17.21 5.51
CA ARG A 89 -2.40 -18.43 6.05
C ARG A 89 -1.36 -19.50 6.35
N GLN A 90 -0.37 -19.68 5.48
CA GLN A 90 0.77 -20.57 5.70
C GLN A 90 1.60 -20.19 6.93
N ASN A 91 1.61 -18.91 7.31
CA ASN A 91 2.26 -18.40 8.51
C ASN A 91 1.33 -18.31 9.74
N GLY A 92 0.16 -18.94 9.69
CA GLY A 92 -0.79 -19.05 10.79
C GLY A 92 -1.63 -17.78 11.04
N ILE A 93 -1.71 -16.87 10.06
CA ILE A 93 -2.53 -15.66 10.13
C ILE A 93 -3.66 -15.78 9.12
N LYS A 94 -4.91 -15.70 9.56
CA LYS A 94 -6.04 -15.63 8.65
C LYS A 94 -6.00 -14.33 7.85
N ALA A 95 -6.15 -14.45 6.54
CA ALA A 95 -6.16 -13.31 5.64
C ALA A 95 -7.27 -13.46 4.59
N PHE A 96 -7.95 -12.35 4.31
CA PHE A 96 -9.08 -12.27 3.40
C PHE A 96 -8.81 -11.22 2.32
N VAL A 97 -9.20 -11.53 1.09
CA VAL A 97 -9.08 -10.59 -0.03
C VAL A 97 -10.45 -9.99 -0.30
N GLN A 98 -10.54 -8.66 -0.25
CA GLN A 98 -11.76 -7.94 -0.58
C GLN A 98 -11.59 -7.07 -1.82
N THR A 99 -12.59 -7.10 -2.71
CA THR A 99 -12.59 -6.37 -3.98
C THR A 99 -13.90 -5.61 -4.18
N PRO A 100 -13.88 -4.41 -4.79
CA PRO A 100 -15.09 -3.63 -5.07
C PRO A 100 -15.95 -4.25 -6.20
N ILE A 101 -15.37 -5.16 -6.99
CA ILE A 101 -16.02 -5.92 -8.06
C ILE A 101 -16.11 -7.39 -7.66
N VAL A 102 -17.15 -8.09 -8.08
CA VAL A 102 -17.31 -9.52 -7.82
C VAL A 102 -16.36 -10.33 -8.70
N ILE A 103 -15.53 -11.17 -8.08
CA ILE A 103 -14.59 -12.08 -8.77
C ILE A 103 -14.91 -13.53 -8.37
N GLY A 104 -16.13 -13.94 -8.62
CA GLY A 104 -16.64 -15.26 -8.28
C GLY A 104 -16.44 -15.60 -6.80
N THR A 105 -15.86 -16.77 -6.53
CA THR A 105 -15.57 -17.26 -5.18
C THR A 105 -14.13 -16.98 -4.72
N MET A 106 -13.33 -16.26 -5.52
CA MET A 106 -11.92 -16.03 -5.23
C MET A 106 -11.70 -14.90 -4.21
N THR A 107 -12.62 -13.93 -4.16
CA THR A 107 -12.54 -12.78 -3.25
C THR A 107 -13.90 -12.49 -2.63
N GLU A 108 -13.89 -11.83 -1.48
CA GLU A 108 -15.11 -11.27 -0.91
C GLU A 108 -15.42 -9.93 -1.57
N GLN A 109 -16.72 -9.61 -1.71
CA GLN A 109 -17.09 -8.25 -2.06
C GLN A 109 -16.80 -7.33 -0.88
N PHE A 110 -16.17 -6.19 -1.15
CA PHE A 110 -15.86 -5.23 -0.11
C PHE A 110 -17.12 -4.71 0.59
N SER A 111 -17.12 -4.75 1.91
CA SER A 111 -17.96 -3.92 2.76
C SER A 111 -17.15 -3.47 3.99
N LYS A 112 -17.43 -2.26 4.47
CA LYS A 112 -16.81 -1.70 5.69
C LYS A 112 -17.02 -2.64 6.89
N GLU A 113 -18.24 -3.11 7.06
CA GLU A 113 -18.65 -3.96 8.18
C GLU A 113 -17.88 -5.29 8.18
N SER A 114 -17.79 -5.94 7.01
CA SER A 114 -17.03 -7.19 6.87
C SER A 114 -15.55 -6.97 7.13
N ALA A 115 -14.96 -5.90 6.58
CA ALA A 115 -13.55 -5.58 6.80
C ALA A 115 -13.26 -5.33 8.29
N LEU A 116 -14.09 -4.54 8.97
CA LEU A 116 -13.94 -4.28 10.41
C LEU A 116 -14.08 -5.57 11.23
N ALA A 117 -15.06 -6.42 10.90
CA ALA A 117 -15.26 -7.70 11.61
C ALA A 117 -14.06 -8.65 11.50
N HIS A 118 -13.35 -8.66 10.36
CA HIS A 118 -12.08 -9.39 10.21
C HIS A 118 -10.98 -8.77 11.07
N LEU A 119 -10.78 -7.45 10.97
CA LEU A 119 -9.72 -6.74 11.69
C LEU A 119 -9.89 -6.87 13.22
N GLU A 120 -11.12 -6.83 13.73
CA GLU A 120 -11.42 -7.00 15.15
C GLU A 120 -11.11 -8.41 15.68
N LYS A 121 -11.14 -9.42 14.81
CA LYS A 121 -10.72 -10.80 15.12
C LYS A 121 -9.19 -11.00 15.03
N GLY A 122 -8.43 -9.95 14.72
CA GLY A 122 -6.98 -10.07 14.49
C GLY A 122 -6.65 -10.76 13.16
N GLU A 123 -7.53 -10.69 12.19
CA GLU A 123 -7.34 -11.22 10.84
C GLU A 123 -6.87 -10.09 9.91
N VAL A 124 -6.17 -10.42 8.83
CA VAL A 124 -5.68 -9.44 7.85
C VAL A 124 -6.68 -9.30 6.70
N VAL A 125 -6.95 -8.06 6.29
CA VAL A 125 -7.73 -7.78 5.09
C VAL A 125 -6.85 -7.18 4.02
N ILE A 126 -6.86 -7.75 2.80
CA ILE A 126 -6.10 -7.25 1.65
C ILE A 126 -7.08 -6.72 0.62
N PHE A 127 -7.01 -5.42 0.37
CA PHE A 127 -7.85 -4.76 -0.64
C PHE A 127 -7.19 -4.82 -2.01
N ALA A 128 -7.92 -5.31 -3.00
CA ALA A 128 -7.47 -5.48 -4.37
C ALA A 128 -8.49 -4.95 -5.38
N ALA A 129 -8.16 -4.98 -6.68
CA ALA A 129 -8.93 -4.42 -7.78
C ALA A 129 -9.17 -2.91 -7.69
N GLY A 130 -8.32 -2.17 -6.97
CA GLY A 130 -8.40 -0.72 -6.88
C GLY A 130 -9.75 -0.23 -6.34
N MET A 131 -10.28 0.83 -6.91
CA MET A 131 -11.61 1.36 -6.61
C MET A 131 -12.73 0.67 -7.40
N GLY A 132 -12.44 -0.34 -8.22
CA GLY A 132 -13.39 -0.91 -9.17
C GLY A 132 -13.51 -0.12 -10.49
N HIS A 133 -12.81 0.99 -10.60
CA HIS A 133 -12.83 1.89 -11.75
C HIS A 133 -11.41 2.20 -12.24
N PRO A 134 -11.22 2.39 -13.57
CA PRO A 134 -9.96 2.85 -14.14
C PRO A 134 -9.64 4.29 -13.72
N PHE A 135 -8.44 4.75 -14.06
CA PHE A 135 -7.89 6.09 -13.84
C PHE A 135 -7.47 6.42 -12.39
N PHE A 136 -7.73 5.55 -11.44
CA PHE A 136 -7.29 5.72 -10.05
C PHE A 136 -6.06 4.87 -9.73
N SER A 137 -5.18 5.41 -8.91
CA SER A 137 -3.98 4.71 -8.46
C SER A 137 -4.23 3.87 -7.20
N THR A 138 -3.25 3.02 -6.86
CA THR A 138 -3.26 2.29 -5.58
C THR A 138 -3.07 3.21 -4.37
N ASP A 139 -2.52 4.41 -4.56
CA ASP A 139 -2.41 5.40 -3.48
C ASP A 139 -3.80 5.96 -3.14
N THR A 140 -4.64 6.27 -4.16
CA THR A 140 -6.03 6.72 -3.98
C THR A 140 -6.87 5.69 -3.22
N ILE A 141 -6.80 4.40 -3.59
CA ILE A 141 -7.58 3.37 -2.88
C ILE A 141 -7.07 3.19 -1.45
N THR A 142 -5.78 3.35 -1.20
CA THR A 142 -5.21 3.28 0.15
C THR A 142 -5.81 4.38 1.05
N ALA A 143 -5.89 5.61 0.54
CA ALA A 143 -6.50 6.72 1.25
C ALA A 143 -8.02 6.50 1.49
N LEU A 144 -8.74 6.00 0.47
CA LEU A 144 -10.17 5.72 0.58
C LEU A 144 -10.45 4.65 1.64
N ARG A 145 -9.75 3.51 1.60
CA ARG A 145 -9.92 2.45 2.62
C ARG A 145 -9.53 2.93 4.01
N GLY A 146 -8.49 3.78 4.10
CA GLY A 146 -8.14 4.43 5.36
C GLY A 146 -9.27 5.28 5.93
N ALA A 147 -9.90 6.10 5.11
CA ALA A 147 -11.03 6.94 5.50
C ALA A 147 -12.27 6.12 5.88
N GLU A 148 -12.60 5.08 5.10
CA GLU A 148 -13.77 4.21 5.36
C GLU A 148 -13.61 3.39 6.65
N LEU A 149 -12.39 2.95 6.97
CA LEU A 149 -12.11 2.11 8.14
C LEU A 149 -11.72 2.92 9.38
N ASP A 150 -11.72 4.23 9.32
CA ASP A 150 -11.34 5.13 10.41
C ASP A 150 -9.95 4.75 10.99
N VAL A 151 -8.93 4.71 10.13
CA VAL A 151 -7.58 4.31 10.56
C VAL A 151 -6.82 5.45 11.22
N ASP A 152 -5.87 5.10 12.09
CA ASP A 152 -4.99 6.07 12.77
C ASP A 152 -3.86 6.56 11.88
N GLY A 153 -3.56 5.86 10.78
CA GLY A 153 -2.51 6.25 9.84
C GLY A 153 -2.42 5.37 8.61
N LEU A 154 -1.88 5.94 7.55
CA LEU A 154 -1.57 5.26 6.29
C LEU A 154 -0.06 5.10 6.15
N PHE A 155 0.38 3.90 5.82
CA PHE A 155 1.78 3.53 5.71
C PHE A 155 2.12 3.16 4.26
N PHE A 156 2.93 3.99 3.61
CA PHE A 156 3.36 3.79 2.23
C PHE A 156 4.79 3.27 2.20
N ALA A 157 4.94 1.96 2.05
CA ALA A 157 6.24 1.34 1.87
C ALA A 157 6.64 1.44 0.39
N LYS A 158 7.71 2.18 0.11
CA LYS A 158 8.22 2.47 -1.23
C LYS A 158 9.65 1.96 -1.41
N SER A 159 10.14 1.99 -2.65
CA SER A 159 11.55 1.69 -2.95
C SER A 159 12.49 2.80 -2.50
N ILE A 160 11.99 4.03 -2.42
CA ILE A 160 12.67 5.20 -1.88
C ILE A 160 12.33 5.37 -0.39
N ASP A 161 13.28 5.83 0.40
CA ASP A 161 13.19 5.88 1.86
C ASP A 161 12.47 7.11 2.42
N GLY A 162 11.87 7.95 1.59
CA GLY A 162 11.11 9.13 1.99
C GLY A 162 10.81 10.07 0.84
N VAL A 163 10.37 11.27 1.17
CA VAL A 163 10.17 12.40 0.26
C VAL A 163 11.43 13.24 0.20
N TYR A 164 11.78 13.71 -0.98
CA TYR A 164 12.93 14.58 -1.21
C TYR A 164 12.49 15.90 -1.85
N ASP A 165 13.29 16.94 -1.68
CA ASP A 165 13.09 18.25 -2.31
C ASP A 165 13.33 18.22 -3.81
N ASP A 166 14.07 17.22 -4.32
CA ASP A 166 14.31 16.95 -5.73
C ASP A 166 14.45 15.42 -5.95
N ASP A 167 14.56 14.96 -7.18
CA ASP A 167 14.75 13.54 -7.50
C ASP A 167 16.17 13.07 -7.13
N PRO A 168 16.36 12.24 -6.08
CA PRO A 168 17.69 11.79 -5.67
C PRO A 168 18.36 10.85 -6.67
N ALA A 169 17.62 10.30 -7.66
CA ALA A 169 18.21 9.51 -8.74
C ALA A 169 18.97 10.38 -9.76
N THR A 170 18.59 11.63 -9.89
CA THR A 170 19.18 12.60 -10.84
C THR A 170 19.98 13.70 -10.15
N ASN A 171 19.61 14.05 -8.92
CA ASN A 171 20.31 15.06 -8.11
C ASN A 171 20.89 14.44 -6.83
N PRO A 172 22.21 14.19 -6.76
CA PRO A 172 22.87 13.64 -5.58
C PRO A 172 22.84 14.58 -4.35
N ASN A 173 22.48 15.85 -4.54
CA ASN A 173 22.34 16.83 -3.45
C ASN A 173 20.89 16.92 -2.92
N ALA A 174 19.95 16.14 -3.46
CA ALA A 174 18.58 16.12 -2.99
C ALA A 174 18.52 15.79 -1.50
N LYS A 175 17.74 16.56 -0.75
CA LYS A 175 17.62 16.40 0.70
C LYS A 175 16.30 15.72 1.05
N LYS A 176 16.38 14.72 1.91
CA LYS A 176 15.19 14.07 2.45
C LYS A 176 14.46 15.03 3.39
N ILE A 177 13.15 15.03 3.28
CA ILE A 177 12.24 15.86 4.08
C ILE A 177 11.66 14.94 5.17
N ASP A 178 11.95 15.23 6.42
CA ASP A 178 11.47 14.39 7.53
C ASP A 178 9.97 14.58 7.82
N CYS A 179 9.48 15.81 7.60
CA CYS A 179 8.07 16.16 7.81
C CYS A 179 7.61 17.16 6.77
N ILE A 180 6.46 16.93 6.16
CA ILE A 180 5.86 17.81 5.16
C ILE A 180 4.34 17.89 5.38
N ARG A 181 3.73 19.03 5.10
CA ARG A 181 2.28 19.16 5.12
C ARG A 181 1.67 18.62 3.82
N ALA A 182 0.51 17.98 3.93
CA ALA A 182 -0.22 17.47 2.75
C ALA A 182 -0.49 18.58 1.71
N GLU A 183 -0.81 19.80 2.18
CA GLU A 183 -0.97 20.98 1.32
C GLU A 183 0.28 21.29 0.50
N ASP A 184 1.47 21.13 1.08
CA ASP A 184 2.74 21.44 0.41
C ASP A 184 3.08 20.41 -0.66
N ILE A 185 2.66 19.15 -0.47
CA ILE A 185 2.74 18.11 -1.52
C ILE A 185 1.95 18.55 -2.74
N VAL A 186 0.73 19.03 -2.53
CA VAL A 186 -0.15 19.50 -3.62
C VAL A 186 0.41 20.77 -4.26
N LYS A 187 0.79 21.78 -3.47
CA LYS A 187 1.32 23.07 -3.96
C LYS A 187 2.60 22.91 -4.77
N ASN A 188 3.51 22.05 -4.30
CA ASN A 188 4.82 21.85 -4.91
C ASN A 188 4.82 20.71 -5.96
N ASN A 189 3.64 20.12 -6.24
CA ASN A 189 3.48 19.00 -7.18
C ASN A 189 4.48 17.86 -6.95
N LEU A 190 4.73 17.54 -5.68
CA LEU A 190 5.66 16.47 -5.31
C LEU A 190 5.04 15.10 -5.65
N LYS A 191 5.75 14.33 -6.45
CA LYS A 191 5.29 13.02 -6.98
C LYS A 191 5.42 11.88 -5.96
N VAL A 192 4.98 12.10 -4.74
CA VAL A 192 5.16 11.15 -3.64
C VAL A 192 3.96 10.24 -3.45
N ILE A 193 2.77 10.84 -3.42
CA ILE A 193 1.45 10.20 -3.48
C ILE A 193 0.63 10.96 -4.53
N ASP A 194 -0.38 10.33 -5.11
CA ASP A 194 -1.22 11.05 -6.06
C ASP A 194 -2.07 12.14 -5.37
N MET A 195 -2.47 13.15 -6.15
CA MET A 195 -3.20 14.31 -5.62
C MET A 195 -4.56 13.93 -5.01
N ALA A 196 -5.25 12.93 -5.56
CA ALA A 196 -6.54 12.50 -5.03
C ALA A 196 -6.37 11.86 -3.65
N ALA A 197 -5.32 11.03 -3.47
CA ALA A 197 -4.94 10.47 -2.19
C ALA A 197 -4.56 11.57 -1.18
N ALA A 198 -3.72 12.53 -1.60
CA ALA A 198 -3.27 13.62 -0.74
C ALA A 198 -4.45 14.48 -0.24
N ASN A 199 -5.36 14.86 -1.14
CA ASN A 199 -6.55 15.64 -0.79
C ASN A 199 -7.45 14.89 0.19
N LEU A 200 -7.70 13.60 -0.04
CA LEU A 200 -8.54 12.79 0.85
C LEU A 200 -7.92 12.66 2.25
N CYS A 201 -6.61 12.43 2.32
CA CYS A 201 -5.90 12.37 3.60
C CYS A 201 -6.00 13.71 4.35
N PHE A 202 -5.83 14.83 3.64
CA PHE A 202 -5.95 16.17 4.20
C PHE A 202 -7.36 16.42 4.75
N GLU A 203 -8.42 16.18 3.96
CA GLU A 203 -9.80 16.38 4.38
C GLU A 203 -10.20 15.52 5.57
N ARG A 204 -9.71 14.28 5.62
CA ARG A 204 -10.02 13.31 6.68
C ARG A 204 -9.06 13.34 7.85
N LYS A 205 -8.03 14.18 7.80
CA LYS A 205 -6.98 14.33 8.82
C LYS A 205 -6.30 13.02 9.16
N ILE A 206 -6.00 12.21 8.13
CA ILE A 206 -5.30 10.93 8.29
C ILE A 206 -3.82 11.14 8.06
N PRO A 207 -2.94 10.96 9.06
CA PRO A 207 -1.51 11.08 8.88
C PRO A 207 -0.99 9.99 7.95
N VAL A 208 0.01 10.35 7.14
CA VAL A 208 0.65 9.45 6.18
C VAL A 208 2.12 9.33 6.52
N ILE A 209 2.62 8.10 6.57
CA ILE A 209 4.02 7.77 6.76
C ILE A 209 4.55 7.13 5.48
N ILE A 210 5.59 7.72 4.88
CA ILE A 210 6.24 7.24 3.66
C ILE A 210 7.64 6.79 4.03
N PHE A 211 7.98 5.53 3.79
CA PHE A 211 9.25 4.96 4.24
C PHE A 211 9.80 3.93 3.25
N GLY A 212 11.09 3.65 3.36
CA GLY A 212 11.78 2.66 2.55
C GLY A 212 11.49 1.24 3.01
N LEU A 213 10.96 0.40 2.10
CA LEU A 213 10.66 -0.99 2.41
C LEU A 213 11.94 -1.84 2.62
N ASN A 214 13.04 -1.44 1.96
CA ASN A 214 14.29 -2.20 1.96
C ASN A 214 15.14 -1.99 3.23
N GLU A 215 14.75 -1.09 4.10
CA GLU A 215 15.40 -0.90 5.40
C GLU A 215 15.03 -2.06 6.35
N GLU A 216 15.98 -2.44 7.17
CA GLU A 216 15.78 -3.52 8.15
C GLU A 216 14.62 -3.19 9.11
N ASN A 217 13.69 -4.13 9.27
CA ASN A 217 12.52 -4.01 10.13
C ASN A 217 11.68 -2.73 9.88
N SER A 218 11.69 -2.21 8.66
CA SER A 218 11.12 -0.90 8.31
C SER A 218 9.63 -0.78 8.67
N ILE A 219 8.83 -1.83 8.47
CA ILE A 219 7.40 -1.83 8.84
C ILE A 219 7.23 -1.76 10.36
N MET A 220 8.00 -2.55 11.11
CA MET A 220 7.94 -2.56 12.57
C MET A 220 8.37 -1.21 13.17
N ARG A 221 9.42 -0.60 12.60
CA ARG A 221 9.96 0.70 13.02
C ARG A 221 8.96 1.82 12.71
N ALA A 222 8.41 1.86 11.49
CA ALA A 222 7.44 2.86 11.08
C ALA A 222 6.18 2.81 11.95
N VAL A 223 5.57 1.63 12.10
CA VAL A 223 4.34 1.46 12.91
C VAL A 223 4.63 1.62 14.41
N GLY A 224 5.86 1.33 14.85
CA GLY A 224 6.34 1.58 16.20
C GLY A 224 6.48 3.06 16.56
N GLY A 225 6.38 3.96 15.58
CA GLY A 225 6.50 5.41 15.78
C GLY A 225 7.94 5.92 15.73
N GLU A 226 8.88 5.10 15.24
CA GLU A 226 10.25 5.56 14.99
C GLU A 226 10.23 6.56 13.83
N LYS A 227 11.06 7.60 13.93
CA LYS A 227 11.20 8.63 12.88
C LYS A 227 12.00 8.08 11.70
N ILE A 228 11.37 7.24 10.91
CA ILE A 228 11.92 6.78 9.62
C ILE A 228 11.07 7.34 8.47
N GLY A 229 11.72 7.59 7.35
CA GLY A 229 11.03 8.12 6.17
C GLY A 229 10.56 9.55 6.35
N THR A 230 9.41 9.87 5.78
CA THR A 230 8.76 11.18 5.81
C THR A 230 7.38 11.07 6.43
N ILE A 231 7.07 11.93 7.39
CA ILE A 231 5.72 12.07 7.95
C ILE A 231 4.99 13.17 7.18
N VAL A 232 3.86 12.82 6.57
CA VAL A 232 2.95 13.82 5.97
C VAL A 232 1.91 14.17 7.01
N THR A 233 1.95 15.42 7.47
CA THR A 233 0.99 15.96 8.44
C THR A 233 -0.20 16.60 7.72
N VAL A 234 -1.33 16.67 8.38
CA VAL A 234 -2.61 17.20 7.90
C VAL A 234 -3.07 18.35 8.76
#